data_1236a4260f8373c2eb11c0819626c504
#
_entry.id   1236a4260f8373c2eb11c0819626c504
#
_cell.length_a   1.000
_cell.length_b   1.000
_cell.length_c   1.000
_cell.angle_alpha   90.00
_cell.angle_beta   90.00
_cell.angle_gamma   90.00
#
_symmetry.space_group_name_H-M   'P 1'
#
loop_
_entity.id
_entity.type
_entity.pdbx_description
1 polymer ?
#
loop_
_entity_poly.entity_id
_entity_poly.type
_entity_poly.pdbx_seq_one_letter_code
_entity_poly.pdbx_strand_id
1 'polypeptide(L)'
;VWNTTLDEKKQTGDIYERLTILDMDGEEDGNAGVSQIRLGVPPSSADFQPNFRVGDIALLYAYPAGREPDARKTMVFRCNIIAIFPEQITVKLRAPQKNRSLFEKPEAYFWAIEHDFVESSFSFLYRALYAFLSATPERKKLLLNQREPEVDSDVELIGDYDGPDKVGGFNEL
;
A
#
# COMPACT_ATOMS: atom_id res chain seq x y z
N VAL A 1 -3.11 1.70 -12.19
CA VAL A 1 -3.45 3.00 -11.57
C VAL A 1 -3.34 4.11 -12.59
N TRP A 2 -2.17 4.31 -13.18
CA TRP A 2 -1.88 5.48 -14.01
C TRP A 2 -2.59 5.49 -15.38
N ASN A 3 -2.98 4.34 -15.90
CA ASN A 3 -3.60 4.17 -17.22
C ASN A 3 -5.09 3.75 -17.15
N THR A 4 -5.61 3.48 -15.95
CA THR A 4 -7.01 3.08 -15.75
C THR A 4 -7.89 4.32 -15.73
N THR A 5 -9.01 4.31 -16.45
CA THR A 5 -9.97 5.42 -16.47
C THR A 5 -10.73 5.51 -15.14
N LEU A 6 -11.32 6.68 -14.87
CA LEU A 6 -12.13 6.85 -13.65
C LEU A 6 -13.33 5.91 -13.61
N ASP A 7 -13.99 5.71 -14.76
CA ASP A 7 -15.14 4.80 -14.85
C ASP A 7 -14.76 3.36 -14.56
N GLU A 8 -13.63 2.89 -15.07
CA GLU A 8 -13.10 1.56 -14.74
C GLU A 8 -12.83 1.43 -13.24
N LYS A 9 -12.17 2.43 -12.62
CA LYS A 9 -11.89 2.43 -11.17
C LYS A 9 -13.19 2.39 -10.34
N LYS A 10 -14.23 3.07 -10.78
CA LYS A 10 -15.55 3.03 -10.13
C LYS A 10 -16.20 1.66 -10.27
N GLN A 11 -16.14 1.06 -11.45
CA GLN A 11 -16.70 -0.27 -11.71
C GLN A 11 -15.99 -1.36 -10.92
N THR A 12 -14.66 -1.26 -10.78
CA THR A 12 -13.86 -2.23 -10.01
C THR A 12 -13.85 -1.97 -8.50
N GLY A 13 -14.36 -0.81 -8.07
CA GLY A 13 -14.34 -0.38 -6.67
C GLY A 13 -12.95 0.07 -6.19
N ASP A 14 -12.04 0.43 -7.09
CA ASP A 14 -10.65 0.78 -6.78
C ASP A 14 -10.44 2.25 -6.40
N ILE A 15 -11.52 2.99 -6.19
CA ILE A 15 -11.49 4.38 -5.76
C ILE A 15 -12.62 4.71 -4.77
N TYR A 16 -12.28 5.39 -3.67
CA TYR A 16 -13.21 6.19 -2.89
C TYR A 16 -13.10 7.64 -3.34
N GLU A 17 -14.21 8.27 -3.61
CA GLU A 17 -14.28 9.69 -3.97
C GLU A 17 -15.18 10.50 -3.03
N ARG A 18 -15.06 11.83 -3.09
CA ARG A 18 -15.84 12.79 -2.30
C ARG A 18 -15.69 12.62 -0.79
N LEU A 19 -14.55 12.13 -0.36
CA LEU A 19 -14.27 12.01 1.06
C LEU A 19 -14.02 13.39 1.68
N THR A 20 -14.38 13.54 2.95
CA THR A 20 -14.12 14.74 3.76
C THR A 20 -13.26 14.34 4.96
N ILE A 21 -12.30 15.17 5.36
CA ILE A 21 -11.54 14.90 6.59
C ILE A 21 -12.45 15.20 7.79
N LEU A 22 -12.62 14.21 8.66
CA LEU A 22 -13.35 14.32 9.91
C LEU A 22 -12.40 14.69 11.06
N ASP A 23 -11.21 14.09 11.05
CA ASP A 23 -10.24 14.24 12.12
C ASP A 23 -8.84 13.83 11.65
N MET A 24 -7.83 14.37 12.31
CA MET A 24 -6.40 14.08 12.06
C MET A 24 -5.69 14.00 13.40
N ASP A 25 -4.79 13.03 13.55
CA ASP A 25 -3.87 13.01 14.66
C ASP A 25 -2.77 14.10 14.49
N GLY A 26 -1.94 14.24 15.51
CA GLY A 26 -0.90 15.26 15.56
C GLY A 26 -1.37 16.45 16.38
N GLU A 27 -0.65 16.74 17.45
CA GLU A 27 -0.91 17.91 18.30
C GLU A 27 -0.67 19.20 17.51
N GLU A 28 -1.45 20.23 17.81
CA GLU A 28 -1.28 21.59 17.26
C GLU A 28 0.10 22.18 17.58
N ASP A 29 0.77 21.65 18.59
CA ASP A 29 2.07 22.12 19.09
C ASP A 29 3.31 21.64 18.27
N GLY A 30 3.13 21.12 17.09
CA GLY A 30 4.13 21.20 16.03
C GLY A 30 5.26 20.17 16.02
N ASN A 31 5.33 19.18 16.88
CA ASN A 31 6.43 18.19 16.85
C ASN A 31 6.03 16.80 16.36
N ALA A 32 4.79 16.41 16.51
CA ALA A 32 4.24 15.17 15.93
C ALA A 32 3.45 15.52 14.68
N GLY A 33 4.02 15.28 13.49
CA GLY A 33 3.32 15.49 12.23
C GLY A 33 2.06 14.62 12.12
N VAL A 34 1.11 14.99 11.26
CA VAL A 34 -0.06 14.20 10.94
C VAL A 34 0.38 12.83 10.44
N SER A 35 0.00 11.78 11.10
CA SER A 35 0.29 10.41 10.73
C SER A 35 -0.96 9.59 10.44
N GLN A 36 -2.09 9.96 11.03
CA GLN A 36 -3.37 9.28 10.86
C GLN A 36 -4.47 10.27 10.50
N ILE A 37 -5.32 9.89 9.56
CA ILE A 37 -6.42 10.73 9.07
C ILE A 37 -7.68 9.87 9.05
N ARG A 38 -8.75 10.39 9.61
CA ARG A 38 -10.10 9.83 9.53
C ARG A 38 -10.92 10.61 8.54
N LEU A 39 -11.46 9.91 7.56
CA LEU A 39 -12.21 10.45 6.44
C LEU A 39 -13.66 10.00 6.51
N GLY A 40 -14.59 10.92 6.30
CA GLY A 40 -16.00 10.64 6.12
C GLY A 40 -16.26 10.15 4.71
N VAL A 41 -17.01 9.07 4.59
CA VAL A 41 -17.47 8.50 3.33
C VAL A 41 -18.90 9.02 3.11
N PRO A 42 -19.19 9.71 1.99
CA PRO A 42 -20.56 10.15 1.71
C PRO A 42 -21.46 8.93 1.54
N PRO A 43 -22.76 9.04 1.84
CA PRO A 43 -23.71 7.98 1.55
C PRO A 43 -23.62 7.65 0.06
N SER A 44 -23.09 6.48 -0.24
CA SER A 44 -22.92 6.01 -1.61
C SER A 44 -24.26 5.57 -2.19
N SER A 45 -24.38 5.66 -3.52
CA SER A 45 -25.42 4.92 -4.23
C SER A 45 -25.29 3.43 -3.87
N ALA A 46 -26.40 2.73 -3.71
CA ALA A 46 -26.46 1.33 -3.26
C ALA A 46 -25.63 0.35 -4.11
N ASP A 47 -25.16 0.78 -5.27
CA ASP A 47 -24.42 -0.03 -6.24
C ASP A 47 -22.89 0.07 -6.12
N PHE A 48 -22.36 0.95 -5.26
CA PHE A 48 -20.91 1.11 -5.12
C PHE A 48 -20.39 0.21 -4.01
N GLN A 49 -19.62 -0.83 -4.39
CA GLN A 49 -18.90 -1.68 -3.46
C GLN A 49 -17.39 -1.45 -3.61
N PRO A 50 -16.79 -0.71 -2.68
CA PRO A 50 -15.35 -0.50 -2.71
C PRO A 50 -14.60 -1.80 -2.46
N ASN A 51 -13.55 -2.02 -3.27
CA ASN A 51 -12.69 -3.21 -3.19
C ASN A 51 -11.45 -2.95 -2.33
N PHE A 52 -11.62 -2.34 -1.16
CA PHE A 52 -10.55 -2.05 -0.22
C PHE A 52 -10.63 -2.92 1.01
N ARG A 53 -9.46 -3.24 1.57
CA ARG A 53 -9.32 -4.03 2.79
C ARG A 53 -8.42 -3.31 3.78
N VAL A 54 -8.60 -3.59 5.05
CA VAL A 54 -7.65 -3.17 6.08
C VAL A 54 -6.28 -3.77 5.79
N GLY A 55 -5.24 -2.93 5.78
CA GLY A 55 -3.89 -3.29 5.39
C GLY A 55 -3.49 -2.88 3.97
N ASP A 56 -4.45 -2.57 3.09
CA ASP A 56 -4.15 -2.15 1.73
C ASP A 56 -3.32 -0.86 1.71
N ILE A 57 -2.43 -0.80 0.72
CA ILE A 57 -1.66 0.40 0.42
C ILE A 57 -2.46 1.24 -0.57
N ALA A 58 -2.61 2.52 -0.25
CA ALA A 58 -3.42 3.44 -1.02
C ALA A 58 -2.73 4.79 -1.21
N LEU A 59 -3.22 5.53 -2.19
CA LEU A 59 -2.89 6.92 -2.47
C LEU A 59 -4.04 7.81 -1.98
N LEU A 60 -3.75 8.71 -1.05
CA LEU A 60 -4.66 9.74 -0.59
C LEU A 60 -4.31 11.06 -1.28
N TYR A 61 -5.29 11.77 -1.84
CA TYR A 61 -5.08 13.07 -2.48
C TYR A 61 -6.34 13.93 -2.48
N ALA A 62 -6.13 15.25 -2.57
CA ALA A 62 -7.22 16.23 -2.66
C ALA A 62 -7.47 16.65 -4.11
N TYR A 63 -8.73 16.94 -4.45
CA TYR A 63 -9.12 17.48 -5.74
C TYR A 63 -10.28 18.49 -5.59
N PRO A 64 -10.40 19.51 -6.50
CA PRO A 64 -11.47 20.50 -6.42
C PRO A 64 -12.86 19.90 -6.63
N ALA A 65 -13.83 20.35 -5.85
CA ALA A 65 -15.25 20.03 -6.11
C ALA A 65 -15.65 20.44 -7.54
N GLY A 66 -16.43 19.59 -8.20
CA GLY A 66 -16.82 19.80 -9.59
C GLY A 66 -15.80 19.38 -10.64
N ARG A 67 -14.68 18.82 -10.22
CA ARG A 67 -13.71 18.11 -11.10
C ARG A 67 -13.66 16.64 -10.77
N GLU A 68 -13.19 15.85 -11.71
CA GLU A 68 -12.91 14.44 -11.50
C GLU A 68 -11.60 14.24 -10.73
N PRO A 69 -11.55 13.25 -9.82
CA PRO A 69 -10.32 12.90 -9.14
C PRO A 69 -9.26 12.38 -10.14
N ASP A 70 -8.05 12.91 -10.07
CA ASP A 70 -6.91 12.49 -10.89
C ASP A 70 -5.61 12.63 -10.09
N ALA A 71 -5.11 11.51 -9.58
CA ALA A 71 -3.89 11.45 -8.77
C ALA A 71 -2.65 12.01 -9.48
N ARG A 72 -2.64 12.05 -10.82
CA ARG A 72 -1.51 12.56 -11.62
C ARG A 72 -1.39 14.07 -11.59
N LYS A 73 -2.45 14.79 -11.21
CA LYS A 73 -2.53 16.25 -11.24
C LYS A 73 -2.43 16.90 -9.88
N THR A 74 -2.18 16.14 -8.84
CA THR A 74 -2.20 16.63 -7.46
C THR A 74 -1.10 15.98 -6.63
N MET A 75 -0.85 16.55 -5.45
CA MET A 75 0.04 15.92 -4.47
C MET A 75 -0.65 14.68 -3.90
N VAL A 76 0.07 13.56 -3.90
CA VAL A 76 -0.41 12.28 -3.37
C VAL A 76 0.35 11.91 -2.10
N PHE A 77 -0.37 11.32 -1.15
CA PHE A 77 0.18 10.79 0.09
C PHE A 77 -0.02 9.28 0.10
N ARG A 78 1.07 8.53 0.22
CA ARG A 78 0.98 7.09 0.43
C ARG A 78 0.53 6.79 1.83
N CYS A 79 -0.47 5.93 1.94
CA CYS A 79 -1.04 5.54 3.21
C CYS A 79 -1.39 4.04 3.23
N ASN A 80 -1.62 3.52 4.42
CA ASN A 80 -2.22 2.21 4.63
C ASN A 80 -3.62 2.41 5.20
N ILE A 81 -4.57 1.61 4.76
CA ILE A 81 -5.91 1.58 5.33
C ILE A 81 -5.85 0.82 6.64
N ILE A 82 -6.27 1.44 7.74
CA ILE A 82 -6.23 0.83 9.08
C ILE A 82 -7.61 0.51 9.64
N ALA A 83 -8.66 1.16 9.14
CA ALA A 83 -10.05 0.82 9.49
C ALA A 83 -10.99 1.24 8.37
N ILE A 84 -12.04 0.45 8.14
CA ILE A 84 -13.12 0.71 7.19
C ILE A 84 -14.44 0.50 7.90
N PHE A 85 -15.30 1.52 7.87
CA PHE A 85 -16.68 1.48 8.34
C PHE A 85 -17.59 2.04 7.25
N PRO A 86 -18.91 1.83 7.29
CA PRO A 86 -19.83 2.30 6.25
C PRO A 86 -19.74 3.80 5.96
N GLU A 87 -19.53 4.62 7.01
CA GLU A 87 -19.54 6.08 6.92
C GLU A 87 -18.16 6.72 7.09
N GLN A 88 -17.14 5.91 7.35
CA GLN A 88 -15.80 6.44 7.59
C GLN A 88 -14.70 5.44 7.23
N ILE A 89 -13.56 5.97 6.80
CA ILE A 89 -12.34 5.21 6.56
C ILE A 89 -11.19 5.89 7.29
N THR A 90 -10.33 5.11 7.93
CA THR A 90 -9.15 5.63 8.61
C THR A 90 -7.90 5.15 7.89
N VAL A 91 -7.02 6.08 7.59
CA VAL A 91 -5.75 5.82 6.92
C VAL A 91 -4.58 6.26 7.78
N LYS A 92 -3.47 5.54 7.69
CA LYS A 92 -2.18 5.90 8.29
C LYS A 92 -1.19 6.25 7.20
N LEU A 93 -0.67 7.46 7.23
CA LEU A 93 0.35 7.92 6.28
C LEU A 93 1.65 7.12 6.47
N ARG A 94 2.28 6.71 5.38
CA ARG A 94 3.57 6.01 5.43
C ARG A 94 4.72 6.91 5.87
N ALA A 95 4.58 8.22 5.66
CA ALA A 95 5.49 9.24 6.16
C ALA A 95 4.67 10.34 6.84
N PRO A 96 4.84 10.56 8.15
CA PRO A 96 4.16 11.64 8.85
C PRO A 96 4.44 13.00 8.20
N GLN A 97 3.41 13.83 8.08
CA GLN A 97 3.50 15.15 7.46
C GLN A 97 3.51 16.23 8.52
N LYS A 98 4.62 16.94 8.64
CA LYS A 98 4.75 18.05 9.62
C LYS A 98 3.87 19.24 9.27
N ASN A 99 3.62 19.48 8.01
CA ASN A 99 2.78 20.59 7.57
C ASN A 99 1.30 20.17 7.52
N ARG A 100 0.58 20.46 8.60
CA ARG A 100 -0.85 20.16 8.75
C ARG A 100 -1.71 20.89 7.70
N SER A 101 -1.30 22.09 7.26
CA SER A 101 -2.07 22.87 6.27
C SER A 101 -2.22 22.19 4.91
N LEU A 102 -1.43 21.15 4.62
CA LEU A 102 -1.60 20.33 3.43
C LEU A 102 -2.96 19.62 3.41
N PHE A 103 -3.53 19.36 4.58
CA PHE A 103 -4.80 18.66 4.75
C PHE A 103 -5.97 19.61 5.02
N GLU A 104 -5.69 20.84 5.41
CA GLU A 104 -6.69 21.89 5.66
C GLU A 104 -7.09 22.53 4.33
N LYS A 105 -7.87 21.82 3.53
CA LYS A 105 -8.34 22.31 2.24
C LYS A 105 -9.66 23.09 2.42
N PRO A 106 -9.89 24.12 1.59
CA PRO A 106 -11.20 24.78 1.54
C PRO A 106 -12.34 23.77 1.34
N GLU A 107 -13.56 24.12 1.76
CA GLU A 107 -14.76 23.29 1.58
C GLU A 107 -15.04 22.92 0.11
N ALA A 108 -14.45 23.67 -0.83
CA ALA A 108 -14.51 23.38 -2.25
C ALA A 108 -13.60 22.22 -2.70
N TYR A 109 -12.98 21.48 -1.79
CA TYR A 109 -12.16 20.32 -2.10
C TYR A 109 -12.73 19.08 -1.47
N PHE A 110 -12.60 17.98 -2.21
CA PHE A 110 -12.81 16.62 -1.72
C PHE A 110 -11.50 15.85 -1.70
N TRP A 111 -11.51 14.73 -0.99
CA TRP A 111 -10.43 13.78 -0.96
C TRP A 111 -10.82 12.50 -1.70
N ALA A 112 -9.83 11.84 -2.26
CA ALA A 112 -9.98 10.52 -2.85
C ALA A 112 -8.91 9.57 -2.33
N ILE A 113 -9.28 8.29 -2.29
CA ILE A 113 -8.37 7.19 -2.01
C ILE A 113 -8.40 6.24 -3.20
N GLU A 114 -7.23 5.92 -3.76
CA GLU A 114 -7.06 4.92 -4.82
C GLU A 114 -6.07 3.85 -4.36
N HIS A 115 -6.22 2.63 -4.87
CA HIS A 115 -5.21 1.60 -4.65
C HIS A 115 -3.84 2.04 -5.20
N ASP A 116 -2.79 1.89 -4.38
CA ASP A 116 -1.41 1.99 -4.87
C ASP A 116 -0.93 0.63 -5.35
N PHE A 117 -1.12 0.35 -6.64
CA PHE A 117 -0.64 -0.87 -7.26
C PHE A 117 0.88 -0.90 -7.51
N VAL A 118 1.62 0.12 -7.09
CA VAL A 118 3.08 0.08 -7.12
C VAL A 118 3.55 -0.75 -5.94
N GLU A 119 3.37 -2.04 -6.07
CA GLU A 119 3.86 -2.98 -5.10
C GLU A 119 5.39 -3.04 -5.14
N SER A 120 5.98 -2.92 -3.97
CA SER A 120 7.38 -3.29 -3.76
C SER A 120 7.67 -4.72 -4.25
N SER A 121 6.68 -5.61 -4.16
CA SER A 121 6.71 -6.99 -4.68
C SER A 121 7.09 -7.06 -6.16
N PHE A 122 6.56 -6.18 -6.99
CA PHE A 122 6.90 -6.19 -8.42
C PHE A 122 8.37 -5.91 -8.68
N SER A 123 9.00 -5.04 -7.91
CA SER A 123 10.43 -4.78 -8.07
C SER A 123 11.26 -6.01 -7.71
N PHE A 124 10.86 -6.79 -6.70
CA PHE A 124 11.49 -8.06 -6.37
C PHE A 124 11.24 -9.12 -7.44
N LEU A 125 10.01 -9.21 -7.95
CA LEU A 125 9.67 -10.14 -9.03
C LEU A 125 10.47 -9.83 -10.30
N TYR A 126 10.57 -8.58 -10.70
CA TYR A 126 11.40 -8.20 -11.86
C TYR A 126 12.87 -8.51 -11.64
N ARG A 127 13.43 -8.23 -10.45
CA ARG A 127 14.81 -8.60 -10.11
C ARG A 127 15.02 -10.10 -10.14
N ALA A 128 14.09 -10.87 -9.56
CA ALA A 128 14.14 -12.32 -9.58
C ALA A 128 14.06 -12.88 -11.00
N LEU A 129 13.16 -12.33 -11.83
CA LEU A 129 13.04 -12.72 -13.23
C LEU A 129 14.31 -12.39 -14.02
N TYR A 130 14.88 -11.20 -13.82
CA TYR A 130 16.13 -10.84 -14.47
C TYR A 130 17.30 -11.73 -14.03
N ALA A 131 17.40 -12.03 -12.73
CA ALA A 131 18.38 -12.96 -12.20
C ALA A 131 18.20 -14.37 -12.79
N PHE A 132 16.96 -14.84 -12.93
CA PHE A 132 16.64 -16.09 -13.59
C PHE A 132 17.07 -16.09 -15.06
N LEU A 133 16.74 -15.02 -15.81
CA LEU A 133 17.12 -14.90 -17.23
C LEU A 133 18.64 -14.91 -17.41
N SER A 134 19.37 -14.35 -16.47
CA SER A 134 20.85 -14.28 -16.48
C SER A 134 21.55 -15.51 -15.88
N ALA A 135 20.78 -16.42 -15.26
CA ALA A 135 21.31 -17.61 -14.63
C ALA A 135 21.84 -18.64 -15.66
N THR A 136 22.77 -19.49 -15.24
CA THR A 136 23.28 -20.59 -16.08
C THR A 136 22.19 -21.59 -16.41
N PRO A 137 22.31 -22.35 -17.52
CA PRO A 137 21.35 -23.38 -17.89
C PRO A 137 21.11 -24.40 -16.79
N GLU A 138 22.17 -24.78 -16.05
CA GLU A 138 22.09 -25.74 -14.95
C GLU A 138 21.23 -25.19 -13.79
N ARG A 139 21.45 -23.93 -13.42
CA ARG A 139 20.68 -23.26 -12.36
C ARG A 139 19.21 -23.08 -12.78
N LYS A 140 18.95 -22.77 -14.07
CA LYS A 140 17.59 -22.70 -14.59
C LYS A 140 16.88 -24.05 -14.48
N LYS A 141 17.55 -25.15 -14.82
CA LYS A 141 16.98 -26.50 -14.71
C LYS A 141 16.62 -26.85 -13.27
N LEU A 142 17.49 -26.48 -12.29
CA LEU A 142 17.20 -26.65 -10.87
C LEU A 142 15.97 -25.86 -10.43
N LEU A 143 15.90 -24.58 -10.78
CA LEU A 143 14.78 -23.69 -10.40
C LEU A 143 13.45 -24.11 -11.06
N LEU A 144 13.50 -24.72 -12.23
CA LEU A 144 12.34 -25.24 -12.95
C LEU A 144 12.02 -26.71 -12.57
N ASN A 145 12.69 -27.26 -11.59
CA ASN A 145 12.54 -28.65 -11.14
C ASN A 145 12.76 -29.68 -12.29
N GLN A 146 13.65 -29.35 -13.22
CA GLN A 146 14.07 -30.21 -14.33
C GLN A 146 15.36 -30.97 -14.02
N ARG A 147 15.97 -30.71 -12.88
CA ARG A 147 17.13 -31.38 -12.31
C ARG A 147 16.95 -31.45 -10.80
N GLU A 148 17.26 -32.59 -10.21
CA GLU A 148 17.26 -32.71 -8.76
C GLU A 148 18.42 -31.92 -8.15
N PRO A 149 18.21 -31.24 -7.01
CA PRO A 149 19.30 -30.57 -6.30
C PRO A 149 20.31 -31.62 -5.77
N GLU A 150 21.56 -31.33 -5.91
CA GLU A 150 22.61 -32.09 -5.21
C GLU A 150 22.55 -31.68 -3.73
N VAL A 151 22.23 -32.65 -2.88
CA VAL A 151 22.23 -32.43 -1.42
C VAL A 151 23.62 -32.76 -0.94
N ASP A 152 24.34 -31.75 -0.44
CA ASP A 152 25.61 -31.97 0.26
C ASP A 152 25.29 -32.38 1.70
N SER A 153 25.49 -33.66 2.01
CA SER A 153 25.25 -34.22 3.35
C SER A 153 26.31 -33.80 4.37
N ASP A 154 27.42 -33.21 3.91
CA ASP A 154 28.57 -32.88 4.74
C ASP A 154 28.60 -31.38 5.15
N VAL A 155 27.59 -30.61 4.78
CA VAL A 155 27.42 -29.22 5.23
C VAL A 155 26.95 -29.24 6.70
N GLU A 156 27.86 -28.95 7.62
CA GLU A 156 27.48 -28.61 8.99
C GLU A 156 26.61 -27.34 8.93
N LEU A 157 25.38 -27.46 9.43
CA LEU A 157 24.53 -26.29 9.61
C LEU A 157 25.23 -25.37 10.61
N ILE A 158 25.58 -24.16 10.15
CA ILE A 158 26.18 -23.13 11.01
C ILE A 158 25.07 -22.67 11.97
N GLY A 159 25.07 -23.22 13.15
CA GLY A 159 24.17 -22.91 14.24
C GLY A 159 23.62 -24.17 14.89
N ASP A 160 23.89 -24.34 16.18
CA ASP A 160 23.25 -25.37 17.00
C ASP A 160 21.72 -25.06 17.02
N TYR A 161 21.00 -25.77 16.17
CA TYR A 161 19.55 -25.77 16.24
C TYR A 161 19.12 -26.74 17.36
N ASP A 162 19.08 -26.22 18.58
CA ASP A 162 18.67 -26.98 19.77
C ASP A 162 17.15 -27.07 19.94
N GLY A 163 16.38 -27.18 18.84
CA GLY A 163 14.95 -27.41 18.90
C GLY A 163 14.07 -26.16 18.77
N PRO A 164 12.76 -26.32 18.84
CA PRO A 164 11.79 -25.31 18.49
C PRO A 164 11.76 -24.05 19.39
N ASP A 165 12.43 -24.07 20.52
CA ASP A 165 12.43 -22.96 21.47
C ASP A 165 13.44 -21.82 21.13
N LYS A 166 14.28 -22.01 20.12
CA LYS A 166 15.28 -21.00 19.67
C LYS A 166 15.01 -20.40 18.29
N VAL A 167 13.75 -20.32 17.88
CA VAL A 167 13.35 -19.69 16.61
C VAL A 167 13.55 -18.17 16.59
N GLY A 168 13.97 -17.56 17.71
CA GLY A 168 14.24 -16.13 17.81
C GLY A 168 15.43 -15.61 16.98
N GLY A 169 16.35 -16.46 16.56
CA GLY A 169 17.55 -16.04 15.82
C GLY A 169 17.34 -15.73 14.33
N PHE A 170 16.23 -16.12 13.74
CA PHE A 170 15.94 -15.87 12.32
C PHE A 170 15.33 -14.49 12.05
N ASN A 171 14.96 -13.73 13.08
CA ASN A 171 14.37 -12.42 12.96
C ASN A 171 15.38 -11.25 13.07
N GLU A 172 16.67 -11.51 13.17
CA GLU A 172 17.72 -10.49 13.30
C GLU A 172 18.60 -10.33 12.05
N LEU A 173 18.14 -10.81 10.88
CA LEU A 173 18.82 -10.56 9.61
C LEU A 173 18.03 -9.65 8.69
#